data_6e405f2b0771f686eaef4a54414f968c
#
_entry.id   6e405f2b0771f686eaef4a54414f968c
#
_cell.length_a   1.000
_cell.length_b   1.000
_cell.length_c   1.000
_cell.angle_alpha   90.00
_cell.angle_beta   90.00
_cell.angle_gamma   90.00
#
_symmetry.space_group_name_H-M   'P 1'
#
loop_
_entity.id
_entity.type
_entity.pdbx_description
1 polymer ?
#
loop_
_entity_poly.entity_id
_entity_poly.type
_entity_poly.pdbx_seq_one_letter_code
_entity_poly.pdbx_strand_id
1 'polypeptide(L)'
;MQQINVDFGLDSPKLLCVTAPIQTFELNNVELADPDEVAKFATKKRVNEHLSGRLLLEHALKQWGVDTSLLEVRRNEYRAPSVAYLPGTWVRQPLPSISVGHSNGRAFVALIQSGWTIGIDAEPVDLKISDGVFDMMASGDELTYLRDNPADSVMLWTAKEAIQKAARKGMHLNPRKIKIPIGINESNITIEKSIFQLRNLVHQDFNISIAISPGIGYDSIPEDDLLNQTLEAMSSNPDWEIGCKTTRKNN
;
A
#
# COMPACT_ATOMS: atom_id res chain seq x y z
N MET A 1 -18.06 1.70 2.21
CA MET A 1 -16.74 2.38 2.16
C MET A 1 -16.83 3.72 2.86
N GLN A 2 -15.87 4.07 3.69
CA GLN A 2 -15.74 5.36 4.39
C GLN A 2 -14.38 5.95 4.08
N GLN A 3 -14.32 7.25 3.87
CA GLN A 3 -13.05 7.96 3.63
C GLN A 3 -12.40 8.33 4.96
N ILE A 4 -11.07 8.19 5.01
CA ILE A 4 -10.23 8.65 6.11
C ILE A 4 -9.57 9.94 5.63
N ASN A 5 -9.88 11.05 6.29
CA ASN A 5 -9.29 12.34 5.94
C ASN A 5 -7.92 12.45 6.58
N VAL A 6 -6.91 12.68 5.76
CA VAL A 6 -5.53 12.94 6.18
C VAL A 6 -4.97 14.08 5.35
N ASP A 7 -4.24 14.98 5.99
CA ASP A 7 -3.62 16.14 5.37
C ASP A 7 -2.10 16.09 5.56
N PHE A 8 -1.36 16.22 4.48
CA PHE A 8 0.10 16.32 4.47
C PHE A 8 0.60 17.74 4.13
N GLY A 9 -0.31 18.71 4.04
CA GLY A 9 -0.02 20.11 3.73
C GLY A 9 -0.30 20.50 2.28
N LEU A 10 -0.04 21.77 1.95
CA LEU A 10 -0.46 22.40 0.68
C LEU A 10 0.17 21.75 -0.57
N ASP A 11 1.39 21.23 -0.46
CA ASP A 11 2.11 20.60 -1.57
C ASP A 11 2.02 19.07 -1.54
N SER A 12 1.04 18.53 -0.82
CA SER A 12 0.89 17.08 -0.70
C SER A 12 0.45 16.45 -2.02
N PRO A 13 0.96 15.24 -2.32
CA PRO A 13 0.50 14.49 -3.50
C PRO A 13 -0.98 14.13 -3.36
N LYS A 14 -1.67 13.96 -4.50
CA LYS A 14 -3.03 13.41 -4.48
C LYS A 14 -3.01 12.06 -3.76
N LEU A 15 -3.85 11.89 -2.76
CA LEU A 15 -3.99 10.63 -2.01
C LEU A 15 -5.47 10.34 -1.69
N LEU A 16 -5.79 9.09 -1.45
CA LEU A 16 -7.09 8.60 -1.03
C LEU A 16 -6.90 7.50 0.01
N CYS A 17 -7.47 7.67 1.20
CA CYS A 17 -7.48 6.65 2.23
C CYS A 17 -8.92 6.26 2.54
N VAL A 18 -9.21 4.97 2.57
CA VAL A 18 -10.56 4.44 2.78
C VAL A 18 -10.56 3.20 3.67
N THR A 19 -11.68 2.94 4.30
CA THR A 19 -11.91 1.76 5.14
C THR A 19 -13.31 1.17 4.92
N ALA A 20 -13.44 -0.13 5.13
CA ALA A 20 -14.71 -0.85 5.12
C ALA A 20 -14.69 -2.05 6.07
N PRO A 21 -15.85 -2.50 6.58
CA PRO A 21 -15.93 -3.77 7.30
C PRO A 21 -15.49 -4.95 6.44
N ILE A 22 -14.85 -5.94 7.06
CA ILE A 22 -14.60 -7.23 6.44
C ILE A 22 -15.90 -8.00 6.36
N GLN A 23 -16.18 -8.55 5.17
CA GLN A 23 -17.38 -9.32 4.88
C GLN A 23 -16.98 -10.61 4.13
N THR A 24 -17.96 -11.49 3.96
CA THR A 24 -17.80 -12.68 3.13
C THR A 24 -18.20 -12.35 1.70
N PHE A 25 -17.32 -12.62 0.76
CA PHE A 25 -17.55 -12.46 -0.66
C PHE A 25 -17.24 -13.77 -1.38
N GLU A 26 -17.94 -14.03 -2.49
CA GLU A 26 -17.53 -15.04 -3.44
C GLU A 26 -16.35 -14.52 -4.26
N LEU A 27 -15.37 -15.40 -4.53
CA LEU A 27 -14.15 -15.05 -5.25
C LEU A 27 -14.44 -14.37 -6.61
N ASN A 28 -15.41 -14.88 -7.34
CA ASN A 28 -15.78 -14.37 -8.67
C ASN A 28 -16.36 -12.94 -8.67
N ASN A 29 -16.68 -12.41 -7.49
CA ASN A 29 -17.16 -11.03 -7.34
C ASN A 29 -16.04 -10.03 -7.05
N VAL A 30 -14.79 -10.46 -7.04
CA VAL A 30 -13.63 -9.63 -6.71
C VAL A 30 -12.59 -9.72 -7.84
N GLU A 31 -12.59 -8.73 -8.72
CA GLU A 31 -11.79 -8.70 -9.96
C GLU A 31 -10.27 -8.78 -9.68
N LEU A 32 -9.80 -8.09 -8.62
CA LEU A 32 -8.38 -8.04 -8.27
C LEU A 32 -7.92 -9.18 -7.35
N ALA A 33 -8.77 -10.18 -7.09
CA ALA A 33 -8.39 -11.36 -6.32
C ALA A 33 -7.80 -12.44 -7.24
N ASP A 34 -6.60 -12.88 -6.92
CA ASP A 34 -5.94 -14.01 -7.58
C ASP A 34 -6.45 -15.33 -6.96
N PRO A 35 -7.12 -16.21 -7.74
CA PRO A 35 -7.60 -17.51 -7.28
C PRO A 35 -6.50 -18.39 -6.68
N ASP A 36 -5.29 -18.37 -7.26
CA ASP A 36 -4.16 -19.15 -6.80
C ASP A 36 -3.58 -18.62 -5.48
N GLU A 37 -3.69 -17.31 -5.23
CA GLU A 37 -3.34 -16.73 -3.93
C GLU A 37 -4.38 -17.12 -2.87
N VAL A 38 -5.67 -17.01 -3.20
CA VAL A 38 -6.78 -17.34 -2.29
C VAL A 38 -6.77 -18.81 -1.88
N ALA A 39 -6.48 -19.72 -2.81
CA ALA A 39 -6.41 -21.16 -2.54
C ALA A 39 -5.34 -21.55 -1.50
N LYS A 40 -4.33 -20.70 -1.28
CA LYS A 40 -3.26 -20.93 -0.30
C LYS A 40 -3.64 -20.55 1.14
N PHE A 41 -4.78 -19.89 1.35
CA PHE A 41 -5.18 -19.47 2.70
C PHE A 41 -5.79 -20.62 3.49
N ALA A 42 -5.21 -20.88 4.67
CA ALA A 42 -5.62 -21.99 5.51
C ALA A 42 -6.96 -21.77 6.25
N THR A 43 -7.44 -20.52 6.34
CA THR A 43 -8.63 -20.17 7.14
C THR A 43 -9.59 -19.29 6.39
N LYS A 44 -10.90 -19.49 6.61
CA LYS A 44 -11.96 -18.64 6.07
C LYS A 44 -11.79 -17.16 6.49
N LYS A 45 -11.28 -16.91 7.70
CA LYS A 45 -10.96 -15.57 8.17
C LYS A 45 -9.98 -14.88 7.21
N ARG A 46 -8.87 -15.52 6.85
CA ARG A 46 -7.85 -14.96 5.93
C ARG A 46 -8.41 -14.76 4.52
N VAL A 47 -9.27 -15.66 4.03
CA VAL A 47 -9.97 -15.48 2.76
C VAL A 47 -10.83 -14.22 2.80
N ASN A 48 -11.67 -14.05 3.84
CA ASN A 48 -12.54 -12.89 3.96
C ASN A 48 -11.75 -11.58 4.09
N GLU A 49 -10.67 -11.56 4.87
CA GLU A 49 -9.76 -10.42 4.99
C GLU A 49 -9.17 -10.04 3.63
N HIS A 50 -8.67 -11.01 2.89
CA HIS A 50 -8.08 -10.81 1.58
C HIS A 50 -9.10 -10.28 0.57
N LEU A 51 -10.23 -10.96 0.41
CA LEU A 51 -11.28 -10.58 -0.54
C LEU A 51 -11.85 -9.19 -0.21
N SER A 52 -12.10 -8.90 1.08
CA SER A 52 -12.59 -7.56 1.49
C SER A 52 -11.55 -6.47 1.18
N GLY A 53 -10.28 -6.74 1.41
CA GLY A 53 -9.19 -5.82 1.07
C GLY A 53 -9.08 -5.57 -0.44
N ARG A 54 -9.23 -6.62 -1.27
CA ARG A 54 -9.22 -6.50 -2.73
C ARG A 54 -10.43 -5.73 -3.26
N LEU A 55 -11.63 -6.05 -2.78
CA LEU A 55 -12.85 -5.33 -3.18
C LEU A 55 -12.79 -3.85 -2.76
N LEU A 56 -12.27 -3.56 -1.56
CA LEU A 56 -12.07 -2.17 -1.14
C LEU A 56 -11.06 -1.45 -2.04
N LEU A 57 -9.99 -2.13 -2.46
CA LEU A 57 -9.00 -1.61 -3.40
C LEU A 57 -9.64 -1.31 -4.77
N GLU A 58 -10.48 -2.21 -5.30
CA GLU A 58 -11.23 -1.97 -6.54
C GLU A 58 -12.08 -0.70 -6.45
N HIS A 59 -12.85 -0.56 -5.38
CA HIS A 59 -13.67 0.63 -5.17
C HIS A 59 -12.82 1.91 -5.09
N ALA A 60 -11.68 1.85 -4.39
CA ALA A 60 -10.76 2.98 -4.29
C ALA A 60 -10.14 3.34 -5.65
N LEU A 61 -9.74 2.35 -6.45
CA LEU A 61 -9.19 2.55 -7.80
C LEU A 61 -10.25 3.11 -8.76
N LYS A 62 -11.49 2.61 -8.73
CA LYS A 62 -12.61 3.16 -9.50
C LYS A 62 -12.89 4.63 -9.11
N GLN A 63 -12.86 4.96 -7.81
CA GLN A 63 -12.97 6.34 -7.35
C GLN A 63 -11.77 7.21 -7.77
N TRP A 64 -10.58 6.62 -7.90
CA TRP A 64 -9.38 7.27 -8.41
C TRP A 64 -9.46 7.58 -9.91
N GLY A 65 -10.34 6.90 -10.65
CA GLY A 65 -10.55 7.01 -12.09
C GLY A 65 -9.78 5.97 -12.90
N VAL A 66 -9.49 4.81 -12.30
CA VAL A 66 -8.78 3.69 -12.95
C VAL A 66 -9.74 2.53 -13.18
N ASP A 67 -9.71 1.97 -14.38
CA ASP A 67 -10.49 0.76 -14.73
C ASP A 67 -9.81 -0.48 -14.19
N THR A 68 -10.44 -1.13 -13.22
CA THR A 68 -9.88 -2.31 -12.55
C THR A 68 -9.90 -3.58 -13.39
N SER A 69 -10.76 -3.65 -14.42
CA SER A 69 -10.83 -4.81 -15.32
C SER A 69 -9.57 -5.00 -16.16
N LEU A 70 -8.73 -3.96 -16.26
CA LEU A 70 -7.46 -3.96 -16.98
C LEU A 70 -6.25 -4.24 -16.09
N LEU A 71 -6.46 -4.52 -14.80
CA LEU A 71 -5.40 -4.57 -13.80
C LEU A 71 -5.28 -5.92 -13.12
N GLU A 72 -4.09 -6.14 -12.61
CA GLU A 72 -3.76 -7.18 -11.62
C GLU A 72 -3.01 -6.58 -10.43
N VAL A 73 -2.95 -7.32 -9.32
CA VAL A 73 -2.11 -6.96 -8.18
C VAL A 73 -0.89 -7.86 -8.16
N ARG A 74 0.27 -7.26 -8.35
CA ARG A 74 1.59 -7.91 -8.24
C ARG A 74 2.17 -7.71 -6.85
N ARG A 75 3.14 -8.54 -6.49
CA ARG A 75 3.92 -8.42 -5.26
C ARG A 75 5.40 -8.45 -5.59
N ASN A 76 6.16 -7.55 -4.94
CA ASN A 76 7.61 -7.63 -5.01
C ASN A 76 8.17 -8.78 -4.14
N GLU A 77 9.48 -8.95 -4.12
CA GLU A 77 10.20 -9.96 -3.33
C GLU A 77 9.91 -9.89 -1.82
N TYR A 78 9.54 -8.70 -1.29
CA TYR A 78 9.14 -8.48 0.10
C TYR A 78 7.63 -8.58 0.31
N ARG A 79 6.89 -9.04 -0.72
CA ARG A 79 5.43 -9.18 -0.73
C ARG A 79 4.65 -7.85 -0.68
N ALA A 80 5.30 -6.72 -0.89
CA ALA A 80 4.61 -5.43 -0.99
C ALA A 80 3.77 -5.37 -2.29
N PRO A 81 2.48 -5.01 -2.20
CA PRO A 81 1.60 -5.00 -3.37
C PRO A 81 1.85 -3.79 -4.27
N SER A 82 1.59 -3.96 -5.55
CA SER A 82 1.44 -2.91 -6.56
C SER A 82 0.35 -3.28 -7.52
N VAL A 83 -0.27 -2.29 -8.16
CA VAL A 83 -1.16 -2.51 -9.31
C VAL A 83 -0.35 -2.45 -10.59
N ALA A 84 -0.68 -3.31 -11.54
CA ALA A 84 -0.06 -3.35 -12.85
C ALA A 84 -1.14 -3.61 -13.92
N TYR A 85 -0.92 -3.17 -15.14
CA TYR A 85 -1.78 -3.54 -16.25
C TYR A 85 -1.62 -5.01 -16.58
N LEU A 86 -2.72 -5.67 -16.92
CA LEU A 86 -2.69 -7.00 -17.53
C LEU A 86 -1.96 -6.94 -18.87
N PRO A 87 -1.27 -8.00 -19.28
CA PRO A 87 -0.63 -8.05 -20.60
C PRO A 87 -1.60 -7.66 -21.72
N GLY A 88 -1.19 -6.77 -22.61
CA GLY A 88 -2.01 -6.31 -23.73
C GLY A 88 -3.06 -5.26 -23.41
N THR A 89 -3.22 -4.83 -22.14
CA THR A 89 -4.23 -3.83 -21.74
C THR A 89 -3.65 -2.48 -21.35
N TRP A 90 -2.36 -2.28 -21.55
CA TRP A 90 -1.66 -1.07 -21.13
C TRP A 90 -2.24 0.20 -21.77
N VAL A 91 -2.50 1.22 -20.93
CA VAL A 91 -2.91 2.56 -21.35
C VAL A 91 -1.97 3.61 -20.75
N ARG A 92 -1.86 4.78 -21.39
CA ARG A 92 -0.99 5.89 -20.92
C ARG A 92 -1.59 6.60 -19.69
N GLN A 93 -1.95 5.85 -18.66
CA GLN A 93 -2.45 6.39 -17.42
C GLN A 93 -1.54 5.90 -16.27
N PRO A 94 -0.85 6.81 -15.55
CA PRO A 94 -0.06 6.42 -14.40
C PRO A 94 -0.93 5.77 -13.32
N LEU A 95 -0.53 4.60 -12.85
CA LEU A 95 -1.22 3.92 -11.77
C LEU A 95 -0.79 4.49 -10.41
N PRO A 96 -1.70 4.58 -9.42
CA PRO A 96 -1.33 4.98 -8.08
C PRO A 96 -0.53 3.90 -7.37
N SER A 97 0.36 4.29 -6.46
CA SER A 97 0.89 3.36 -5.46
C SER A 97 -0.17 3.02 -4.45
N ILE A 98 -0.13 1.81 -3.94
CA ILE A 98 -1.15 1.26 -3.05
C ILE A 98 -0.57 0.75 -1.73
N SER A 99 -1.37 0.82 -0.67
CA SER A 99 -1.14 0.07 0.57
C SER A 99 -2.45 -0.51 1.07
N VAL A 100 -2.40 -1.75 1.54
CA VAL A 100 -3.57 -2.48 2.05
C VAL A 100 -3.24 -3.04 3.43
N GLY A 101 -4.15 -2.84 4.36
CA GLY A 101 -4.10 -3.40 5.71
C GLY A 101 -5.46 -3.93 6.14
N HIS A 102 -5.46 -4.68 7.22
CA HIS A 102 -6.69 -5.13 7.88
C HIS A 102 -6.42 -5.32 9.38
N SER A 103 -7.36 -4.91 10.19
CA SER A 103 -7.33 -5.10 11.64
C SER A 103 -8.76 -5.15 12.17
N ASN A 104 -8.98 -5.96 13.20
CA ASN A 104 -10.22 -6.04 13.98
C ASN A 104 -11.52 -5.95 13.14
N GLY A 105 -11.62 -6.79 12.09
CA GLY A 105 -12.82 -6.86 11.24
C GLY A 105 -12.99 -5.72 10.25
N ARG A 106 -11.94 -4.92 10.00
CA ARG A 106 -11.94 -3.86 8.99
C ARG A 106 -10.75 -3.98 8.03
N ALA A 107 -10.99 -3.59 6.80
CA ALA A 107 -9.97 -3.41 5.77
C ALA A 107 -9.66 -1.91 5.61
N PHE A 108 -8.42 -1.60 5.30
CA PHE A 108 -7.90 -0.26 5.07
C PHE A 108 -7.12 -0.25 3.76
N VAL A 109 -7.38 0.75 2.93
CA VAL A 109 -6.68 0.95 1.65
C VAL A 109 -6.25 2.40 1.55
N ALA A 110 -5.02 2.59 1.11
CA ALA A 110 -4.49 3.89 0.78
C ALA A 110 -3.93 3.89 -0.64
N LEU A 111 -4.24 4.92 -1.41
CA LEU A 111 -3.73 5.21 -2.73
C LEU A 111 -2.98 6.54 -2.70
N ILE A 112 -1.89 6.65 -3.46
CA ILE A 112 -1.17 7.89 -3.68
C ILE A 112 -0.76 7.99 -5.13
N GLN A 113 -0.66 9.20 -5.66
CA GLN A 113 -0.25 9.41 -7.05
C GLN A 113 1.10 8.74 -7.37
N SER A 114 1.27 8.38 -8.64
CA SER A 114 2.52 7.82 -9.17
C SER A 114 3.73 8.71 -8.84
N GLY A 115 4.88 8.10 -8.63
CA GLY A 115 6.10 8.78 -8.17
C GLY A 115 6.18 8.97 -6.65
N TRP A 116 5.23 8.42 -5.91
CA TRP A 116 5.22 8.39 -4.45
C TRP A 116 4.98 6.98 -3.94
N THR A 117 5.44 6.70 -2.73
CA THR A 117 5.10 5.48 -1.99
C THR A 117 4.19 5.80 -0.81
N ILE A 118 3.35 4.85 -0.42
CA ILE A 118 2.42 4.99 0.69
C ILE A 118 2.36 3.72 1.53
N GLY A 119 2.23 3.89 2.83
CA GLY A 119 1.91 2.82 3.77
C GLY A 119 0.79 3.26 4.70
N ILE A 120 -0.19 2.39 4.90
CA ILE A 120 -1.25 2.55 5.90
C ILE A 120 -1.23 1.35 6.83
N ASP A 121 -1.28 1.65 8.12
CA ASP A 121 -1.52 0.66 9.16
C ASP A 121 -2.54 1.16 10.16
N ALA A 122 -3.31 0.24 10.75
CA ALA A 122 -4.38 0.58 11.68
C ALA A 122 -4.57 -0.52 12.72
N GLU A 123 -4.70 -0.12 13.98
CA GLU A 123 -4.98 -1.02 15.09
C GLU A 123 -6.01 -0.40 16.05
N PRO A 124 -6.85 -1.21 16.71
CA PRO A 124 -7.80 -0.70 17.69
C PRO A 124 -7.14 0.15 18.78
N VAL A 125 -7.79 1.24 19.20
CA VAL A 125 -7.25 2.13 20.24
C VAL A 125 -7.10 1.42 21.59
N ASP A 126 -7.89 0.38 21.84
CA ASP A 126 -7.90 -0.42 23.08
C ASP A 126 -7.01 -1.68 23.00
N LEU A 127 -6.32 -1.89 21.86
CA LEU A 127 -5.38 -3.00 21.71
C LEU A 127 -4.27 -2.88 22.76
N LYS A 128 -3.98 -3.98 23.43
CA LYS A 128 -2.86 -4.07 24.38
C LYS A 128 -1.74 -4.87 23.76
N ILE A 129 -0.62 -4.21 23.53
CA ILE A 129 0.62 -4.85 23.11
C ILE A 129 1.35 -5.35 24.37
N SER A 130 1.75 -6.62 24.39
CA SER A 130 2.48 -7.18 25.51
C SER A 130 3.93 -6.69 25.56
N ASP A 131 4.50 -6.59 26.75
CA ASP A 131 5.88 -6.11 26.98
C ASP A 131 6.92 -6.88 26.16
N GLY A 132 6.69 -8.17 25.93
CA GLY A 132 7.60 -9.00 25.11
C GLY A 132 7.67 -8.56 23.64
N VAL A 133 6.64 -7.86 23.13
CA VAL A 133 6.64 -7.30 21.77
C VAL A 133 7.44 -6.00 21.72
N PHE A 134 7.57 -5.27 22.84
CA PHE A 134 8.33 -4.02 22.86
C PHE A 134 9.80 -4.23 22.47
N ASP A 135 10.42 -5.33 22.91
CA ASP A 135 11.79 -5.69 22.52
C ASP A 135 11.94 -6.01 21.02
N MET A 136 10.84 -6.40 20.36
CA MET A 136 10.83 -6.64 18.92
C MET A 136 10.72 -5.34 18.13
N MET A 137 10.00 -4.34 18.65
CA MET A 137 9.67 -3.12 17.92
C MET A 137 10.54 -1.92 18.28
N ALA A 138 11.19 -1.89 19.45
CA ALA A 138 11.92 -0.76 19.98
C ALA A 138 13.30 -1.13 20.53
N SER A 139 14.17 -0.13 20.74
CA SER A 139 15.49 -0.31 21.37
C SER A 139 15.99 1.03 21.95
N GLY A 140 16.85 0.94 22.99
CA GLY A 140 17.41 2.10 23.68
C GLY A 140 16.33 2.93 24.36
N ASP A 141 16.42 4.26 24.28
CA ASP A 141 15.51 5.19 24.95
C ASP A 141 14.05 5.00 24.57
N GLU A 142 13.77 4.63 23.32
CA GLU A 142 12.41 4.32 22.84
C GLU A 142 11.82 3.11 23.56
N LEU A 143 12.62 2.07 23.81
CA LEU A 143 12.17 0.89 24.56
C LEU A 143 11.95 1.21 26.04
N THR A 144 12.83 2.01 26.65
CA THR A 144 12.68 2.48 28.01
C THR A 144 11.38 3.27 28.15
N TYR A 145 11.15 4.22 27.23
CA TYR A 145 9.93 5.00 27.19
C TYR A 145 8.66 4.14 27.11
N LEU A 146 8.64 3.12 26.21
CA LEU A 146 7.47 2.27 26.05
C LEU A 146 7.15 1.44 27.31
N ARG A 147 8.17 1.02 28.06
CA ARG A 147 7.97 0.31 29.32
C ARG A 147 7.32 1.19 30.39
N ASP A 148 7.67 2.49 30.38
CA ASP A 148 7.09 3.48 31.30
C ASP A 148 5.72 3.97 30.81
N ASN A 149 5.47 3.93 29.48
CA ASN A 149 4.26 4.45 28.82
C ASN A 149 3.65 3.42 27.85
N PRO A 150 3.15 2.28 28.33
CA PRO A 150 2.67 1.19 27.47
C PRO A 150 1.44 1.58 26.63
N ALA A 151 0.70 2.62 27.00
CA ALA A 151 -0.44 3.13 26.25
C ALA A 151 -0.05 3.65 24.84
N ASP A 152 1.18 4.14 24.67
CA ASP A 152 1.66 4.66 23.38
C ASP A 152 2.13 3.57 22.42
N SER A 153 2.19 2.31 22.89
CA SER A 153 2.74 1.20 22.11
C SER A 153 1.98 0.92 20.82
N VAL A 154 0.67 1.06 20.82
CA VAL A 154 -0.17 0.79 19.64
C VAL A 154 0.11 1.82 18.55
N MET A 155 0.14 3.10 18.89
CA MET A 155 0.45 4.17 17.93
C MET A 155 1.88 4.00 17.38
N LEU A 156 2.85 3.67 18.24
CA LEU A 156 4.22 3.45 17.80
C LEU A 156 4.34 2.24 16.86
N TRP A 157 3.60 1.17 17.16
CA TRP A 157 3.55 -0.02 16.31
C TRP A 157 2.97 0.29 14.93
N THR A 158 1.78 0.90 14.87
CA THR A 158 1.13 1.29 13.61
C THR A 158 2.01 2.24 12.78
N ALA A 159 2.68 3.20 13.43
CA ALA A 159 3.59 4.12 12.77
C ALA A 159 4.77 3.40 12.09
N LYS A 160 5.37 2.44 12.80
CA LYS A 160 6.49 1.64 12.24
C LYS A 160 6.03 0.74 11.09
N GLU A 161 4.89 0.07 11.23
CA GLU A 161 4.33 -0.75 10.15
C GLU A 161 3.92 0.08 8.93
N ALA A 162 3.37 1.28 9.12
CA ALA A 162 3.08 2.19 8.02
C ALA A 162 4.36 2.56 7.25
N ILE A 163 5.46 2.85 7.95
CA ILE A 163 6.76 3.13 7.31
C ILE A 163 7.31 1.89 6.60
N GLN A 164 7.23 0.70 7.21
CA GLN A 164 7.67 -0.56 6.57
C GLN A 164 6.90 -0.83 5.27
N LYS A 165 5.57 -0.54 5.26
CA LYS A 165 4.72 -0.65 4.08
C LYS A 165 5.09 0.40 3.03
N ALA A 166 5.29 1.67 3.42
CA ALA A 166 5.73 2.73 2.51
C ALA A 166 7.11 2.46 1.92
N ALA A 167 8.04 1.91 2.72
CA ALA A 167 9.36 1.46 2.26
C ALA A 167 9.31 0.21 1.38
N ARG A 168 8.13 -0.46 1.27
CA ARG A 168 7.89 -1.68 0.49
C ARG A 168 8.79 -2.85 0.87
N LYS A 169 9.34 -2.84 2.07
CA LYS A 169 10.26 -3.87 2.61
C LYS A 169 9.59 -4.77 3.66
N GLY A 170 8.40 -4.43 4.15
CA GLY A 170 7.71 -5.15 5.23
C GLY A 170 8.64 -5.39 6.41
N MET A 171 8.54 -6.55 7.04
CA MET A 171 9.37 -6.92 8.20
C MET A 171 10.88 -7.05 7.90
N HIS A 172 11.33 -7.02 6.64
CA HIS A 172 12.75 -6.93 6.30
C HIS A 172 13.36 -5.58 6.67
N LEU A 173 12.56 -4.53 6.81
CA LEU A 173 12.96 -3.32 7.49
C LEU A 173 12.73 -3.49 9.00
N ASN A 174 13.82 -3.73 9.74
CA ASN A 174 13.74 -3.97 11.18
C ASN A 174 13.07 -2.78 11.90
N PRO A 175 11.93 -2.97 12.61
CA PRO A 175 11.20 -1.89 13.28
C PRO A 175 12.04 -1.17 14.35
N ARG A 176 13.04 -1.82 14.94
CA ARG A 176 13.97 -1.22 15.91
C ARG A 176 14.86 -0.13 15.29
N LYS A 177 15.02 -0.13 13.95
CA LYS A 177 15.76 0.91 13.20
C LYS A 177 14.89 2.12 12.83
N ILE A 178 13.57 2.00 12.94
CA ILE A 178 12.61 3.07 12.68
C ILE A 178 12.41 3.82 14.00
N LYS A 179 12.97 5.03 14.12
CA LYS A 179 12.81 5.86 15.32
C LYS A 179 11.69 6.86 15.11
N ILE A 180 10.62 6.70 15.89
CA ILE A 180 9.44 7.57 15.83
C ILE A 180 9.51 8.58 16.97
N PRO A 181 9.40 9.89 16.70
CA PRO A 181 9.26 10.89 17.76
C PRO A 181 7.97 10.66 18.54
N ILE A 182 8.08 10.58 19.85
CA ILE A 182 6.98 10.25 20.74
C ILE A 182 6.12 11.48 20.99
N GLY A 183 4.80 11.29 21.07
CA GLY A 183 3.84 12.37 21.33
C GLY A 183 3.64 13.33 20.16
N ILE A 184 4.14 13.00 18.98
CA ILE A 184 4.04 13.85 17.78
C ILE A 184 3.21 13.11 16.70
N ASN A 185 2.10 13.73 16.30
CA ASN A 185 1.22 13.16 15.27
C ASN A 185 1.75 13.35 13.84
N GLU A 186 2.69 14.27 13.66
CA GLU A 186 3.27 14.62 12.35
C GLU A 186 4.79 14.64 12.45
N SER A 187 5.46 13.84 11.66
CA SER A 187 6.93 13.79 11.69
C SER A 187 7.52 13.37 10.34
N ASN A 188 8.78 13.76 10.15
CA ASN A 188 9.60 13.28 9.05
C ASN A 188 10.62 12.27 9.60
N ILE A 189 10.55 11.06 9.09
CA ILE A 189 11.40 9.95 9.52
C ILE A 189 12.39 9.63 8.40
N THR A 190 13.69 9.69 8.71
CA THR A 190 14.73 9.32 7.75
C THR A 190 15.14 7.87 7.94
N ILE A 191 15.02 7.07 6.90
CA ILE A 191 15.49 5.69 6.86
C ILE A 191 16.42 5.55 5.65
N GLU A 192 17.68 5.21 5.91
CA GLU A 192 18.73 5.17 4.88
C GLU A 192 18.80 6.53 4.14
N LYS A 193 18.39 6.58 2.87
CA LYS A 193 18.39 7.79 2.04
C LYS A 193 16.98 8.35 1.76
N SER A 194 15.96 7.73 2.33
CA SER A 194 14.55 8.11 2.11
C SER A 194 14.00 8.86 3.31
N ILE A 195 13.18 9.87 3.02
CA ILE A 195 12.44 10.64 4.03
C ILE A 195 10.98 10.26 3.91
N PHE A 196 10.42 9.76 5.01
CA PHE A 196 9.01 9.41 5.13
C PHE A 196 8.29 10.49 5.93
N GLN A 197 7.27 11.10 5.35
CA GLN A 197 6.33 11.94 6.07
C GLN A 197 5.31 11.01 6.73
N LEU A 198 5.16 11.12 8.04
CA LEU A 198 4.26 10.30 8.85
C LEU A 198 3.12 11.16 9.41
N ARG A 199 1.91 10.62 9.37
CA ARG A 199 0.73 11.16 10.05
C ARG A 199 0.10 10.06 10.88
N ASN A 200 -0.13 10.37 12.16
CA ASN A 200 -0.87 9.54 13.09
C ASN A 200 -2.21 10.22 13.41
N LEU A 201 -3.28 9.47 13.37
CA LEU A 201 -4.61 9.97 13.67
C LEU A 201 -5.48 8.88 14.32
N VAL A 202 -6.52 9.31 14.98
CA VAL A 202 -7.58 8.40 15.42
C VAL A 202 -8.78 8.59 14.49
N HIS A 203 -9.26 7.49 13.93
CA HIS A 203 -10.47 7.47 13.13
C HIS A 203 -11.39 6.36 13.63
N GLN A 204 -12.57 6.76 14.13
CA GLN A 204 -13.43 5.86 14.90
C GLN A 204 -12.64 5.27 16.10
N ASP A 205 -12.63 3.94 16.24
CA ASP A 205 -11.96 3.24 17.34
C ASP A 205 -10.57 2.70 16.92
N PHE A 206 -9.91 3.30 15.90
CA PHE A 206 -8.61 2.88 15.40
C PHE A 206 -7.56 3.99 15.50
N ASN A 207 -6.39 3.63 16.01
CA ASN A 207 -5.15 4.36 15.72
C ASN A 207 -4.75 4.03 14.29
N ILE A 208 -4.58 5.04 13.46
CA ILE A 208 -4.19 4.89 12.06
C ILE A 208 -2.91 5.67 11.84
N SER A 209 -1.94 5.04 11.22
CA SER A 209 -0.72 5.68 10.76
C SER A 209 -0.62 5.60 9.24
N ILE A 210 -0.27 6.74 8.63
CA ILE A 210 -0.06 6.85 7.19
C ILE A 210 1.32 7.45 6.97
N ALA A 211 2.16 6.74 6.21
CA ALA A 211 3.48 7.17 5.83
C ALA A 211 3.55 7.35 4.32
N ILE A 212 4.09 8.47 3.86
CA ILE A 212 4.34 8.73 2.44
C ILE A 212 5.79 9.12 2.22
N SER A 213 6.32 8.80 1.04
CA SER A 213 7.66 9.21 0.64
C SER A 213 7.69 9.46 -0.87
N PRO A 214 8.44 10.44 -1.38
CA PRO A 214 8.74 10.51 -2.80
C PRO A 214 9.34 9.18 -3.25
N GLY A 215 8.74 8.57 -4.26
CA GLY A 215 9.22 7.32 -4.84
C GLY A 215 10.44 7.60 -5.71
N ILE A 216 11.57 7.03 -5.38
CA ILE A 216 12.70 6.95 -6.30
C ILE A 216 12.43 5.71 -7.15
N GLY A 217 11.64 5.83 -8.22
CA GLY A 217 11.49 4.80 -9.24
C GLY A 217 10.91 3.43 -8.77
N TYR A 218 10.30 3.37 -7.58
CA TYR A 218 9.79 2.09 -7.04
C TYR A 218 8.47 1.63 -7.67
N ASP A 219 7.73 2.54 -8.31
CA ASP A 219 6.55 2.21 -9.11
C ASP A 219 6.89 2.13 -10.61
N SER A 220 8.13 2.36 -10.97
CA SER A 220 8.60 1.83 -12.22
C SER A 220 8.54 0.32 -12.08
N ILE A 221 7.61 -0.32 -12.74
CA ILE A 221 7.77 -1.67 -13.27
C ILE A 221 9.25 -1.73 -13.65
N PRO A 222 10.02 -2.72 -13.18
CA PRO A 222 11.41 -2.87 -13.61
C PRO A 222 11.47 -2.57 -15.12
N GLU A 223 12.47 -1.83 -15.59
CA GLU A 223 12.51 -1.41 -17.00
C GLU A 223 12.28 -2.61 -17.92
N ASP A 224 12.78 -3.78 -17.54
CA ASP A 224 12.56 -5.05 -18.23
C ASP A 224 11.09 -5.48 -18.24
N ASP A 225 10.34 -5.29 -17.16
CA ASP A 225 8.90 -5.62 -17.11
C ASP A 225 8.07 -4.57 -17.86
N LEU A 226 8.45 -3.30 -17.84
CA LEU A 226 7.83 -2.26 -18.65
C LEU A 226 8.09 -2.49 -20.13
N LEU A 227 9.32 -2.88 -20.49
CA LEU A 227 9.70 -3.23 -21.86
C LEU A 227 8.94 -4.47 -22.31
N ASN A 228 8.87 -5.52 -21.50
CA ASN A 228 8.17 -6.76 -21.80
C ASN A 228 6.66 -6.53 -21.94
N GLN A 229 6.03 -5.76 -21.03
CA GLN A 229 4.61 -5.39 -21.16
C GLN A 229 4.35 -4.54 -22.39
N THR A 230 5.27 -3.63 -22.73
CA THR A 230 5.16 -2.84 -23.95
C THR A 230 5.30 -3.72 -25.18
N LEU A 231 6.25 -4.63 -25.23
CA LEU A 231 6.46 -5.57 -26.33
C LEU A 231 5.29 -6.54 -26.49
N GLU A 232 4.73 -7.06 -25.39
CA GLU A 232 3.55 -7.92 -25.41
C GLU A 232 2.30 -7.16 -25.89
N ALA A 233 2.09 -5.93 -25.41
CA ALA A 233 1.00 -5.07 -25.85
C ALA A 233 1.14 -4.71 -27.35
N MET A 234 2.37 -4.49 -27.81
CA MET A 234 2.69 -4.22 -29.22
C MET A 234 2.47 -5.46 -30.11
N SER A 235 2.87 -6.64 -29.63
CA SER A 235 2.68 -7.91 -30.37
C SER A 235 1.20 -8.33 -30.43
N SER A 236 0.40 -7.92 -29.45
CA SER A 236 -1.04 -8.23 -29.38
C SER A 236 -1.92 -7.27 -30.17
N ASN A 237 -1.38 -6.11 -30.60
CA ASN A 237 -2.12 -5.11 -31.36
C ASN A 237 -1.81 -5.24 -32.86
N PRO A 238 -2.72 -5.83 -33.69
CA PRO A 238 -2.49 -6.02 -35.11
C PRO A 238 -2.31 -4.69 -35.90
N ASP A 239 -2.77 -3.57 -35.36
CA ASP A 239 -2.64 -2.24 -35.99
C ASP A 239 -1.26 -1.60 -35.74
N TRP A 240 -0.45 -2.15 -34.84
CA TRP A 240 0.89 -1.65 -34.54
C TRP A 240 1.81 -1.65 -35.77
N GLU A 241 1.78 -2.72 -36.57
CA GLU A 241 2.61 -2.81 -37.79
C GLU A 241 2.23 -1.78 -38.86
N ILE A 242 0.96 -1.38 -38.91
CA ILE A 242 0.45 -0.41 -39.89
C ILE A 242 0.97 1.01 -39.58
N GLY A 243 1.02 1.38 -38.30
CA GLY A 243 1.53 2.69 -37.85
C GLY A 243 3.03 2.90 -38.10
N CYS A 244 3.84 1.85 -38.04
CA CYS A 244 5.28 1.91 -38.32
C CYS A 244 5.63 1.98 -39.82
N LYS A 245 4.77 1.47 -40.70
CA LYS A 245 5.02 1.46 -42.16
C LYS A 245 4.75 2.80 -42.83
N THR A 246 3.92 3.65 -42.22
CA THR A 246 3.56 4.96 -42.78
C THR A 246 4.59 6.07 -42.52
N THR A 247 5.50 5.92 -41.56
CA THR A 247 6.53 6.92 -41.23
C THR A 247 7.84 6.77 -42.00
N ARG A 248 7.98 5.74 -42.87
CA ARG A 248 9.19 5.51 -43.69
C ARG A 248 9.08 5.91 -45.15
N LYS A 249 8.05 6.67 -45.56
CA LYS A 249 7.85 7.06 -46.97
C LYS A 249 7.82 8.57 -47.22
N ASN A 250 8.55 9.36 -46.48
CA ASN A 250 8.82 10.75 -46.86
C ASN A 250 10.16 11.19 -46.28
N ASN A 251 11.23 10.80 -46.98
CA ASN A 251 12.47 11.55 -47.15
C ASN A 251 13.22 10.99 -48.33
#